data_057b6c55e3bcc59efa3980ea2a9f0d43
#
_entry.id   057b6c55e3bcc59efa3980ea2a9f0d43
#
_cell.length_a   1.000
_cell.length_b   1.000
_cell.length_c   1.000
_cell.angle_alpha   90.00
_cell.angle_beta   90.00
_cell.angle_gamma   90.00
#
_symmetry.space_group_name_H-M   'P 1'
#
loop_
_entity.id
_entity.type
_entity.pdbx_description
1 polymer ?
#
loop_
_entity_poly.entity_id
_entity_poly.type
_entity_poly.pdbx_seq_one_letter_code
_entity_poly.pdbx_strand_id
1 'polypeptide(L)'
;MPMIEVTTTEIVDREAAIAIKKALGGNISIFPGKPESRVMVVIRGETPIFFGGEEGPAALISVALFGEQPDETYDKYARVAVEAIVKALPTIDKSRIYVKYQTLTHKAWGKDFA
;
A
#
# COMPACT_ATOMS: atom_id res chain seq x y z
N MET A 1 3.25 12.36 5.81
CA MET A 1 2.43 11.43 6.58
C MET A 1 1.67 10.51 5.68
N PRO A 2 2.30 9.44 5.25
CA PRO A 2 1.59 8.45 4.46
C PRO A 2 1.04 7.34 5.35
N MET A 3 -0.14 6.86 4.97
CA MET A 3 -0.72 5.67 5.57
C MET A 3 -1.04 4.70 4.44
N ILE A 4 -0.49 3.49 4.52
CA ILE A 4 -0.64 2.49 3.48
C ILE A 4 -1.37 1.31 4.07
N GLU A 5 -2.47 0.91 3.43
CA GLU A 5 -3.25 -0.25 3.84
C GLU A 5 -3.19 -1.29 2.73
N VAL A 6 -2.75 -2.48 3.08
CA VAL A 6 -2.74 -3.63 2.19
C VAL A 6 -3.78 -4.62 2.68
N THR A 7 -4.75 -4.92 1.84
CA THR A 7 -5.77 -5.94 2.13
C THR A 7 -5.64 -7.03 1.08
N THR A 8 -5.57 -8.28 1.52
CA THR A 8 -5.38 -9.40 0.61
C THR A 8 -6.19 -10.62 1.05
N THR A 9 -6.49 -11.48 0.07
CA THR A 9 -7.11 -12.79 0.31
C THR A 9 -6.15 -13.77 0.97
N GLU A 10 -4.83 -13.55 0.81
CA GLU A 10 -3.80 -14.51 1.18
C GLU A 10 -3.44 -14.45 2.66
N ILE A 11 -2.89 -15.56 3.17
CA ILE A 11 -2.29 -15.57 4.49
C ILE A 11 -1.00 -14.78 4.41
N VAL A 12 -0.84 -13.81 5.31
CA VAL A 12 0.37 -12.99 5.38
C VAL A 12 1.10 -13.37 6.67
N ASP A 13 2.14 -14.18 6.55
CA ASP A 13 2.96 -14.51 7.70
C ASP A 13 3.88 -13.33 8.06
N ARG A 14 4.60 -13.47 9.19
CA ARG A 14 5.45 -12.37 9.67
C ARG A 14 6.55 -12.00 8.66
N GLU A 15 7.14 -12.99 8.00
CA GLU A 15 8.19 -12.74 7.01
C GLU A 15 7.66 -11.94 5.82
N ALA A 16 6.50 -12.33 5.29
CA ALA A 16 5.85 -11.61 4.20
C ALA A 16 5.46 -10.19 4.64
N ALA A 17 4.93 -10.04 5.84
CA ALA A 17 4.54 -8.73 6.37
C ALA A 17 5.76 -7.80 6.47
N ILE A 18 6.89 -8.31 6.96
CA ILE A 18 8.12 -7.52 7.07
C ILE A 18 8.63 -7.12 5.68
N ALA A 19 8.60 -8.04 4.71
CA ALA A 19 9.03 -7.75 3.35
C ALA A 19 8.16 -6.65 2.71
N ILE A 20 6.85 -6.73 2.89
CA ILE A 20 5.90 -5.73 2.40
C ILE A 20 6.17 -4.38 3.07
N LYS A 21 6.30 -4.35 4.37
CA LYS A 21 6.56 -3.14 5.14
C LYS A 21 7.87 -2.46 4.67
N LYS A 22 8.92 -3.23 4.49
CA LYS A 22 10.22 -2.69 4.04
C LYS A 22 10.12 -2.08 2.65
N ALA A 23 9.44 -2.76 1.73
CA ALA A 23 9.32 -2.27 0.36
C ALA A 23 8.43 -1.02 0.28
N LEU A 24 7.28 -1.04 0.94
CA LEU A 24 6.33 0.09 0.88
C LEU A 24 6.84 1.30 1.65
N GLY A 25 7.37 1.10 2.84
CA GLY A 25 7.94 2.19 3.64
C GLY A 25 9.25 2.70 3.07
N GLY A 26 10.13 1.78 2.66
CA GLY A 26 11.45 2.15 2.16
C GLY A 26 11.44 2.91 0.84
N ASN A 27 10.35 2.81 0.07
CA ASN A 27 10.22 3.54 -1.20
C ASN A 27 9.33 4.77 -1.11
N ILE A 28 8.92 5.16 0.09
CA ILE A 28 8.00 6.29 0.24
C ILE A 28 8.61 7.62 -0.22
N SER A 29 9.93 7.71 -0.27
CA SER A 29 10.63 8.91 -0.75
C SER A 29 10.42 9.19 -2.23
N ILE A 30 9.80 8.27 -2.98
CA ILE A 30 9.30 8.56 -4.33
C ILE A 30 8.38 9.77 -4.28
N PHE A 31 7.60 9.92 -3.20
CA PHE A 31 6.83 11.13 -2.94
C PHE A 31 7.72 12.14 -2.22
N PRO A 32 7.98 13.31 -2.82
CA PRO A 32 8.89 14.29 -2.24
C PRO A 32 8.51 14.70 -0.81
N GLY A 33 9.50 14.74 0.07
CA GLY A 33 9.33 15.19 1.44
C GLY A 33 8.62 14.21 2.37
N LYS A 34 8.51 12.94 1.99
CA LYS A 34 7.87 11.90 2.81
C LYS A 34 8.94 10.98 3.42
N PRO A 35 9.26 11.11 4.72
CA PRO A 35 10.24 10.24 5.36
C PRO A 35 9.61 8.92 5.80
N GLU A 36 10.39 7.86 5.77
CA GLU A 36 9.94 6.53 6.21
C GLU A 36 9.50 6.54 7.69
N SER A 37 10.12 7.37 8.51
CA SER A 37 9.79 7.46 9.93
C SER A 37 8.34 7.87 10.22
N ARG A 38 7.63 8.37 9.22
CA ARG A 38 6.24 8.81 9.35
C ARG A 38 5.25 7.87 8.66
N VAL A 39 5.72 6.77 8.08
CA VAL A 39 4.85 5.84 7.34
C VAL A 39 4.17 4.88 8.29
N MET A 40 2.85 4.78 8.18
CA MET A 40 2.09 3.72 8.82
C MET A 40 1.72 2.70 7.75
N VAL A 41 2.02 1.42 7.98
CA VAL A 41 1.65 0.33 7.09
C VAL A 41 0.75 -0.62 7.85
N VAL A 42 -0.46 -0.82 7.33
CA VAL A 42 -1.45 -1.75 7.87
C VAL A 42 -1.61 -2.90 6.88
N ILE A 43 -1.55 -4.12 7.37
CA ILE A 43 -1.67 -5.31 6.53
C ILE A 43 -2.79 -6.19 7.06
N ARG A 44 -3.76 -6.49 6.19
CA ARG A 44 -4.89 -7.37 6.49
C ARG A 44 -4.88 -8.54 5.52
N GLY A 45 -4.60 -9.72 6.05
CA GLY A 45 -4.68 -10.96 5.27
C GLY A 45 -6.03 -11.66 5.44
N GLU A 46 -6.20 -12.75 4.72
CA GLU A 46 -7.36 -13.64 4.83
C GLU A 46 -8.71 -12.93 4.73
N THR A 47 -8.76 -11.90 3.89
CA THR A 47 -9.96 -11.08 3.68
C THR A 47 -10.62 -11.49 2.36
N PRO A 48 -11.92 -11.77 2.34
CA PRO A 48 -12.60 -12.08 1.08
C PRO A 48 -12.53 -10.89 0.12
N ILE A 49 -12.07 -11.14 -1.10
CA ILE A 49 -12.03 -10.17 -2.19
C ILE A 49 -12.55 -10.85 -3.44
N PHE A 50 -13.51 -10.20 -4.10
CA PHE A 50 -14.01 -10.65 -5.40
C PHE A 50 -13.52 -9.65 -6.44
N PHE A 51 -12.83 -10.14 -7.44
CA PHE A 51 -12.34 -9.31 -8.53
C PHE A 51 -13.04 -9.73 -9.82
N GLY A 52 -13.76 -8.80 -10.42
CA GLY A 52 -14.59 -9.11 -11.58
C GLY A 52 -15.67 -10.16 -11.28
N GLY A 53 -16.13 -10.22 -10.03
CA GLY A 53 -17.10 -11.22 -9.59
C GLY A 53 -16.50 -12.60 -9.27
N GLU A 54 -15.18 -12.75 -9.42
CA GLU A 54 -14.50 -14.03 -9.25
C GLU A 54 -13.72 -14.08 -7.94
N GLU A 55 -13.72 -15.24 -7.30
CA GLU A 55 -12.85 -15.55 -6.18
C GLU A 55 -11.42 -15.76 -6.69
N GLY A 56 -10.48 -15.87 -5.79
CA GLY A 56 -9.08 -16.13 -6.09
C GLY A 56 -8.16 -15.08 -5.52
N PRO A 57 -6.84 -15.32 -5.59
CA PRO A 57 -5.86 -14.42 -4.98
C PRO A 57 -5.95 -13.01 -5.53
N ALA A 58 -6.06 -12.03 -4.63
CA ALA A 58 -6.18 -10.62 -4.98
C ALA A 58 -5.65 -9.75 -3.85
N ALA A 59 -5.38 -8.48 -4.15
CA ALA A 59 -4.99 -7.51 -3.15
C ALA A 59 -5.45 -6.11 -3.52
N LEU A 60 -5.69 -5.31 -2.50
CA LEU A 60 -5.97 -3.87 -2.62
C LEU A 60 -4.92 -3.13 -1.81
N ILE A 61 -4.26 -2.16 -2.45
CA ILE A 61 -3.32 -1.27 -1.79
C ILE A 61 -3.94 0.12 -1.78
N SER A 62 -4.22 0.64 -0.59
CA SER A 62 -4.81 1.96 -0.40
C SER A 62 -3.77 2.87 0.24
N VAL A 63 -3.44 3.97 -0.43
CA VAL A 63 -2.40 4.90 0.01
C VAL A 63 -3.02 6.26 0.30
N ALA A 64 -2.98 6.69 1.56
CA ALA A 64 -3.41 8.01 1.96
C ALA A 64 -2.18 8.90 2.14
N LEU A 65 -2.20 10.08 1.52
CA LEU A 65 -1.10 11.01 1.53
C LEU A 65 -1.56 12.39 1.98
N PHE A 66 -0.68 13.10 2.66
CA PHE A 66 -0.88 14.50 2.96
C PHE A 66 -0.55 15.34 1.71
N GLY A 67 -1.57 16.00 1.18
CA GLY A 67 -1.41 16.87 0.00
C GLY A 67 -1.22 16.13 -1.31
N GLU A 68 -1.41 16.85 -2.40
CA GLU A 68 -1.20 16.33 -3.74
C GLU A 68 0.28 16.16 -4.05
N GLN A 69 0.58 15.20 -4.90
CA GLN A 69 1.93 14.86 -5.32
C GLN A 69 2.07 15.03 -6.83
N PRO A 70 3.30 15.13 -7.35
CA PRO A 70 3.50 15.16 -8.80
C PRO A 70 2.90 13.93 -9.47
N ASP A 71 2.22 14.11 -10.60
CA ASP A 71 1.46 13.04 -11.26
C ASP A 71 2.28 11.77 -11.50
N GLU A 72 3.51 11.92 -11.94
CA GLU A 72 4.39 10.80 -12.26
C GLU A 72 4.76 9.94 -11.04
N THR A 73 4.66 10.49 -9.83
CA THR A 73 5.01 9.75 -8.61
C THR A 73 3.96 8.71 -8.26
N TYR A 74 2.71 8.95 -8.59
CA TYR A 74 1.62 8.00 -8.31
C TYR A 74 1.84 6.69 -9.06
N ASP A 75 2.10 6.77 -10.36
CA ASP A 75 2.33 5.57 -11.17
C ASP A 75 3.61 4.86 -10.74
N LYS A 76 4.67 5.62 -10.49
CA LYS A 76 5.95 5.03 -10.09
C LYS A 76 5.84 4.27 -8.77
N TYR A 77 5.18 4.86 -7.77
CA TYR A 77 5.01 4.19 -6.48
C TYR A 77 4.07 2.99 -6.60
N ALA A 78 3.01 3.10 -7.39
CA ALA A 78 2.07 2.00 -7.60
C ALA A 78 2.78 0.77 -8.17
N ARG A 79 3.68 0.96 -9.13
CA ARG A 79 4.45 -0.15 -9.72
C ARG A 79 5.36 -0.81 -8.69
N VAL A 80 6.04 -0.02 -7.88
CA VAL A 80 6.88 -0.54 -6.79
C VAL A 80 6.03 -1.33 -5.79
N ALA A 81 4.87 -0.80 -5.42
CA ALA A 81 3.97 -1.44 -4.48
C ALA A 81 3.45 -2.78 -5.01
N VAL A 82 3.01 -2.82 -6.26
CA VAL A 82 2.52 -4.06 -6.88
C VAL A 82 3.63 -5.12 -6.94
N GLU A 83 4.83 -4.74 -7.34
CA GLU A 83 5.96 -5.67 -7.36
C GLU A 83 6.28 -6.23 -5.97
N ALA A 84 6.19 -5.40 -4.95
CA ALA A 84 6.42 -5.82 -3.57
C ALA A 84 5.39 -6.87 -3.13
N ILE A 85 4.12 -6.67 -3.48
CA ILE A 85 3.06 -7.61 -3.14
C ILE A 85 3.26 -8.94 -3.88
N VAL A 86 3.53 -8.90 -5.17
CA VAL A 86 3.73 -10.13 -5.96
C VAL A 86 4.96 -10.90 -5.48
N LYS A 87 6.01 -10.20 -5.08
CA LYS A 87 7.22 -10.85 -4.56
C LYS A 87 6.96 -11.53 -3.21
N ALA A 88 6.22 -10.88 -2.32
CA ALA A 88 5.92 -11.42 -0.99
C ALA A 88 4.81 -12.46 -1.02
N LEU A 89 3.86 -12.32 -1.93
CA LEU A 89 2.67 -13.18 -2.07
C LEU A 89 2.55 -13.64 -3.52
N PRO A 90 3.41 -14.57 -3.95
CA PRO A 90 3.55 -14.90 -5.38
C PRO A 90 2.36 -15.61 -6.01
N THR A 91 1.36 -16.01 -5.23
CA THR A 91 0.11 -16.55 -5.76
C THR A 91 -0.78 -15.50 -6.40
N ILE A 92 -0.53 -14.21 -6.13
CA ILE A 92 -1.35 -13.12 -6.64
C ILE A 92 -0.82 -12.66 -7.99
N ASP A 93 -1.69 -12.68 -9.01
CA ASP A 93 -1.39 -12.11 -10.31
C ASP A 93 -1.51 -10.59 -10.27
N LYS A 94 -0.60 -9.88 -10.94
CA LYS A 94 -0.60 -8.41 -10.98
C LYS A 94 -1.94 -7.83 -11.45
N SER A 95 -2.62 -8.51 -12.35
CA SER A 95 -3.92 -8.07 -12.88
C SER A 95 -5.02 -8.05 -11.83
N ARG A 96 -4.78 -8.67 -10.68
CA ARG A 96 -5.75 -8.76 -9.59
C ARG A 96 -5.35 -7.91 -8.39
N ILE A 97 -4.59 -6.84 -8.64
CA ILE A 97 -4.16 -5.87 -7.62
C ILE A 97 -4.57 -4.48 -8.07
N TYR A 98 -5.32 -3.78 -7.22
CA TYR A 98 -5.60 -2.36 -7.42
C TYR A 98 -4.81 -1.55 -6.42
N VAL A 99 -4.32 -0.40 -6.88
CA VAL A 99 -3.71 0.63 -6.03
C VAL A 99 -4.56 1.88 -6.15
N LYS A 100 -5.01 2.41 -5.03
CA LYS A 100 -5.72 3.68 -5.03
C LYS A 100 -5.04 4.67 -4.10
N TYR A 101 -5.19 5.94 -4.42
CA TYR A 101 -4.65 7.03 -3.63
C TYR A 101 -5.76 7.93 -3.12
N GLN A 102 -5.54 8.46 -1.92
CA GLN A 102 -6.38 9.50 -1.35
C GLN A 102 -5.47 10.58 -0.81
N THR A 103 -5.61 11.79 -1.33
CA THR A 103 -4.86 12.94 -0.82
C THR A 103 -5.72 13.70 0.18
N LEU A 104 -5.14 14.00 1.34
CA LEU A 104 -5.86 14.62 2.43
C LEU A 104 -5.26 15.99 2.76
N THR A 105 -6.12 16.92 3.15
CA THR A 105 -5.69 18.24 3.59
C THR A 105 -5.11 18.17 5.00
N HIS A 106 -4.41 19.22 5.41
CA HIS A 106 -3.85 19.33 6.76
C HIS A 106 -4.91 19.09 7.84
N LYS A 107 -6.10 19.60 7.64
CA LYS A 107 -7.20 19.47 8.62
C LYS A 107 -7.77 18.07 8.70
N ALA A 108 -7.57 17.27 7.65
CA ALA A 108 -8.12 15.91 7.58
C ALA A 108 -7.20 14.85 8.15
N TRP A 109 -6.03 15.24 8.68
CA TRP A 109 -5.10 14.35 9.37
C TRP A 109 -5.09 14.62 10.87
N GLY A 110 -5.20 13.54 11.65
CA GLY A 110 -4.97 13.60 13.08
C GLY A 110 -3.61 12.96 13.40
N LYS A 111 -2.74 13.72 14.07
CA LYS A 111 -1.40 13.26 14.41
C LYS A 111 -0.82 14.08 15.57
N ASP A 112 0.28 13.60 16.14
CA ASP A 112 1.03 14.31 17.18
C ASP A 112 0.18 14.64 18.40
N PHE A 113 -0.55 13.63 18.88
CA PHE A 113 -1.49 13.79 20.02
C PHE A 113 -0.80 13.82 21.39
N ALA A 114 0.45 13.45 21.46
CA ALA A 114 1.18 13.41 22.73
C ALA A 114 1.74 14.77 23.13
#